data_01ce88ef69a83e1663a6eed87f375b30
#
_entry.id   01ce88ef69a83e1663a6eed87f375b30
#
_cell.length_a   1.000
_cell.length_b   1.000
_cell.length_c   1.000
_cell.angle_alpha   90.00
_cell.angle_beta   90.00
_cell.angle_gamma   90.00
#
_symmetry.space_group_name_H-M   'P 1'
#
loop_
_entity.id
_entity.type
_entity.pdbx_description
1 polymer ?
#
loop_
_entity_poly.entity_id
_entity_poly.type
_entity_poly.pdbx_seq_one_letter_code
_entity_poly.pdbx_strand_id
1 'polypeptide(L)'
;MTKRTNSTLNKCLFIDRDGTINKFNSGYNYKKEHIQLIPGVEKLLSEFCKRGYKIIVITNQGGIGMGLYSHKAVHTVNRYIDQLLRENGAGIDGFYYCPHNEKDGVGKYKVNCSCRKPGNLLLEKAITDFNADRKSSLFLGDNFTDKLCADKSSIAFYPIDFRAVKTTSQGFRVEIEEYSDDLINSILAFAERLNQN
;
A
#
# COMPACT_ATOMS: atom_id res chain seq x y z
N MET A 1 14.54 -27.66 -25.43
CA MET A 1 15.39 -26.71 -24.67
C MET A 1 14.64 -25.39 -24.55
N THR A 2 13.93 -25.18 -23.45
CA THR A 2 13.17 -23.95 -23.17
C THR A 2 14.17 -22.89 -22.72
N LYS A 3 14.35 -21.84 -23.52
CA LYS A 3 15.10 -20.65 -23.13
C LYS A 3 14.49 -20.08 -21.85
N ARG A 4 15.16 -20.21 -20.70
CA ARG A 4 14.90 -19.38 -19.55
C ARG A 4 15.23 -17.94 -19.96
N THR A 5 14.19 -17.15 -20.23
CA THR A 5 14.35 -15.71 -20.28
C THR A 5 14.73 -15.27 -18.87
N ASN A 6 15.96 -14.78 -18.70
CA ASN A 6 16.37 -14.06 -17.49
C ASN A 6 15.53 -12.79 -17.42
N SER A 7 14.30 -12.89 -16.89
CA SER A 7 13.52 -11.71 -16.57
C SER A 7 14.17 -11.07 -15.34
N THR A 8 14.70 -9.87 -15.50
CA THR A 8 15.23 -9.07 -14.39
C THR A 8 14.12 -8.87 -13.35
N LEU A 9 14.45 -9.12 -12.08
CA LEU A 9 13.53 -8.86 -10.98
C LEU A 9 13.33 -7.35 -10.83
N ASN A 10 12.12 -6.95 -10.47
CA ASN A 10 11.75 -5.55 -10.28
C ASN A 10 11.86 -5.15 -8.80
N LYS A 11 12.37 -3.97 -8.54
CA LYS A 11 12.21 -3.31 -7.25
C LYS A 11 10.79 -2.80 -7.13
N CYS A 12 10.12 -3.10 -6.02
CA CYS A 12 8.75 -2.69 -5.80
C CYS A 12 8.61 -1.92 -4.49
N LEU A 13 7.88 -0.82 -4.54
CA LEU A 13 7.29 -0.18 -3.37
C LEU A 13 5.85 -0.68 -3.24
N PHE A 14 5.59 -1.54 -2.27
CA PHE A 14 4.25 -1.88 -1.84
C PHE A 14 3.79 -0.81 -0.84
N ILE A 15 2.57 -0.32 -0.96
CA ILE A 15 2.11 0.80 -0.15
C ILE A 15 0.63 0.64 0.21
N ASP A 16 0.26 0.95 1.45
CA ASP A 16 -1.16 1.06 1.79
C ASP A 16 -1.76 2.33 1.19
N ARG A 17 -3.08 2.39 1.13
CA ARG A 17 -3.81 3.52 0.55
C ARG A 17 -4.27 4.52 1.60
N ASP A 18 -5.18 4.08 2.46
CA ASP A 18 -5.90 4.95 3.39
C ASP A 18 -5.11 5.15 4.69
N GLY A 19 -4.60 6.34 4.92
CA GLY A 19 -3.68 6.69 6.00
C GLY A 19 -2.22 6.72 5.57
N THR A 20 -1.94 6.33 4.30
CA THR A 20 -0.58 6.29 3.74
C THR A 20 -0.46 7.13 2.47
N ILE A 21 -1.29 6.94 1.46
CA ILE A 21 -1.34 7.80 0.26
C ILE A 21 -2.31 8.96 0.47
N ASN A 22 -3.49 8.66 0.96
CA ASN A 22 -4.51 9.67 1.25
C ASN A 22 -4.89 9.65 2.73
N LYS A 23 -5.32 10.80 3.23
CA LYS A 23 -5.75 10.94 4.62
C LYS A 23 -6.86 9.93 4.93
N PHE A 24 -6.80 9.38 6.15
CA PHE A 24 -7.87 8.56 6.66
C PHE A 24 -8.93 9.48 7.27
N ASN A 25 -10.11 9.48 6.68
CA ASN A 25 -11.28 10.11 7.27
C ASN A 25 -11.97 9.12 8.22
N SER A 26 -12.70 9.59 9.20
CA SER A 26 -13.43 8.77 10.20
C SER A 26 -14.49 7.81 9.60
N GLY A 27 -14.66 7.85 8.27
CA GLY A 27 -15.46 6.93 7.47
C GLY A 27 -14.63 6.20 6.41
N TYR A 28 -15.27 5.75 5.35
CA TYR A 28 -14.64 5.05 4.24
C TYR A 28 -14.38 6.01 3.07
N ASN A 29 -13.20 5.93 2.48
CA ASN A 29 -12.79 6.71 1.32
C ASN A 29 -13.24 6.03 0.01
N TYR A 30 -14.52 6.17 -0.35
CA TYR A 30 -15.12 5.51 -1.52
C TYR A 30 -15.71 6.48 -2.57
N LYS A 31 -15.58 7.79 -2.35
CA LYS A 31 -15.94 8.85 -3.32
C LYS A 31 -14.72 9.73 -3.58
N LYS A 32 -14.68 10.39 -4.73
CA LYS A 32 -13.59 11.32 -5.08
C LYS A 32 -13.46 12.46 -4.07
N GLU A 33 -14.59 12.96 -3.58
CA GLU A 33 -14.67 14.05 -2.61
C GLU A 33 -14.10 13.70 -1.24
N HIS A 34 -13.93 12.39 -0.96
CA HIS A 34 -13.31 11.90 0.27
C HIS A 34 -11.79 11.86 0.17
N ILE A 35 -11.23 12.00 -1.05
CA ILE A 35 -9.80 11.81 -1.28
C ILE A 35 -9.08 13.13 -1.08
N GLN A 36 -8.20 13.13 -0.10
CA GLN A 36 -7.21 14.16 0.13
C GLN A 36 -5.86 13.47 0.23
N LEU A 37 -4.98 13.68 -0.74
CA LEU A 37 -3.63 13.16 -0.67
C LEU A 37 -2.93 13.70 0.58
N ILE A 38 -2.09 12.88 1.21
CA ILE A 38 -1.21 13.35 2.29
C ILE A 38 -0.14 14.22 1.62
N PRO A 39 0.03 15.48 2.06
CA PRO A 39 0.99 16.40 1.45
C PRO A 39 2.38 15.77 1.33
N GLY A 40 3.01 15.91 0.18
CA GLY A 40 4.34 15.37 -0.11
C GLY A 40 4.38 13.90 -0.55
N VAL A 41 3.26 13.16 -0.50
CA VAL A 41 3.24 11.77 -0.97
C VAL A 41 3.56 11.68 -2.47
N GLU A 42 3.11 12.64 -3.27
CA GLU A 42 3.41 12.73 -4.70
C GLU A 42 4.92 12.89 -4.95
N LYS A 43 5.62 13.70 -4.13
CA LYS A 43 7.07 13.85 -4.18
C LYS A 43 7.78 12.54 -3.84
N LEU A 44 7.38 11.89 -2.74
CA LEU A 44 7.92 10.60 -2.33
C LEU A 44 7.79 9.56 -3.47
N LEU A 45 6.58 9.40 -4.01
CA LEU A 45 6.33 8.38 -5.04
C LEU A 45 7.04 8.70 -6.36
N SER A 46 7.13 9.99 -6.74
CA SER A 46 7.91 10.44 -7.89
C SER A 46 9.40 10.06 -7.73
N GLU A 47 9.97 10.23 -6.54
CA GLU A 47 11.36 9.82 -6.27
C GLU A 47 11.57 8.30 -6.38
N PHE A 48 10.60 7.49 -5.95
CA PHE A 48 10.65 6.04 -6.18
C PHE A 48 10.53 5.67 -7.66
N CYS A 49 9.63 6.32 -8.41
CA CYS A 49 9.51 6.13 -9.87
C CYS A 49 10.83 6.44 -10.59
N LYS A 50 11.49 7.57 -10.26
CA LYS A 50 12.79 7.95 -10.83
C LYS A 50 13.89 6.91 -10.54
N ARG A 51 13.80 6.21 -9.41
CA ARG A 51 14.72 5.12 -9.03
C ARG A 51 14.35 3.76 -9.62
N GLY A 52 13.34 3.72 -10.49
CA GLY A 52 12.90 2.52 -11.20
C GLY A 52 12.08 1.53 -10.36
N TYR A 53 11.49 1.98 -9.26
CA TYR A 53 10.54 1.16 -8.50
C TYR A 53 9.18 1.08 -9.19
N LYS A 54 8.56 -0.11 -9.12
CA LYS A 54 7.14 -0.28 -9.38
C LYS A 54 6.34 0.08 -8.13
N ILE A 55 5.32 0.91 -8.28
CA ILE A 55 4.47 1.36 -7.18
C ILE A 55 3.18 0.54 -7.15
N ILE A 56 2.94 -0.20 -6.08
CA ILE A 56 1.84 -1.15 -6.00
C ILE A 56 1.06 -0.96 -4.70
N VAL A 57 -0.22 -0.67 -4.82
CA VAL A 57 -1.12 -0.44 -3.68
C VAL A 57 -1.70 -1.76 -3.18
N ILE A 58 -1.61 -2.01 -1.86
CA ILE A 58 -2.20 -3.15 -1.16
C ILE A 58 -3.11 -2.63 -0.04
N THR A 59 -4.43 -2.70 -0.21
CA THR A 59 -5.38 -2.03 0.68
C THR A 59 -6.54 -2.92 1.14
N ASN A 60 -7.01 -2.70 2.38
CA ASN A 60 -8.21 -3.34 2.93
C ASN A 60 -9.44 -2.48 2.64
N GLN A 61 -10.38 -2.99 1.86
CA GLN A 61 -11.61 -2.30 1.44
C GLN A 61 -12.87 -3.04 1.94
N GLY A 62 -12.91 -3.34 3.22
CA GLY A 62 -13.97 -4.14 3.86
C GLY A 62 -15.37 -3.53 3.80
N GLY A 63 -15.49 -2.22 3.53
CA GLY A 63 -16.80 -1.58 3.35
C GLY A 63 -17.59 -2.13 2.15
N ILE A 64 -16.92 -2.76 1.16
CA ILE A 64 -17.60 -3.52 0.10
C ILE A 64 -18.37 -4.68 0.74
N GLY A 65 -17.70 -5.46 1.58
CA GLY A 65 -18.31 -6.59 2.26
C GLY A 65 -19.43 -6.22 3.21
N MET A 66 -19.40 -5.01 3.74
CA MET A 66 -20.46 -4.44 4.60
C MET A 66 -21.60 -3.81 3.80
N GLY A 67 -21.52 -3.79 2.45
CA GLY A 67 -22.55 -3.18 1.60
C GLY A 67 -22.53 -1.64 1.58
N LEU A 68 -21.49 -0.99 2.11
CA LEU A 68 -21.41 0.47 2.19
C LEU A 68 -21.06 1.11 0.85
N TYR A 69 -20.33 0.41 0.00
CA TYR A 69 -19.96 0.85 -1.35
C TYR A 69 -19.58 -0.35 -2.24
N SER A 70 -19.54 -0.11 -3.53
CA SER A 70 -19.32 -1.16 -4.53
C SER A 70 -17.84 -1.29 -4.96
N HIS A 71 -17.48 -2.40 -5.61
CA HIS A 71 -16.21 -2.54 -6.33
C HIS A 71 -15.98 -1.40 -7.34
N LYS A 72 -17.04 -0.97 -8.06
CA LYS A 72 -16.96 0.16 -8.99
C LYS A 72 -16.52 1.45 -8.30
N ALA A 73 -17.00 1.70 -7.09
CA ALA A 73 -16.57 2.88 -6.30
C ALA A 73 -15.08 2.82 -5.99
N VAL A 74 -14.56 1.66 -5.55
CA VAL A 74 -13.11 1.47 -5.29
C VAL A 74 -12.30 1.70 -6.56
N HIS A 75 -12.70 1.13 -7.70
CA HIS A 75 -12.01 1.35 -8.97
C HIS A 75 -12.03 2.83 -9.40
N THR A 76 -13.14 3.53 -9.14
CA THR A 76 -13.25 4.97 -9.45
C THR A 76 -12.29 5.80 -8.61
N VAL A 77 -12.25 5.53 -7.30
CA VAL A 77 -11.33 6.20 -6.36
C VAL A 77 -9.87 5.90 -6.69
N ASN A 78 -9.54 4.64 -6.94
CA ASN A 78 -8.16 4.25 -7.28
C ASN A 78 -7.67 4.93 -8.57
N ARG A 79 -8.50 5.02 -9.60
CA ARG A 79 -8.16 5.77 -10.82
C ARG A 79 -8.00 7.26 -10.57
N TYR A 80 -8.80 7.84 -9.69
CA TYR A 80 -8.70 9.24 -9.32
C TYR A 80 -7.40 9.53 -8.56
N ILE A 81 -7.01 8.68 -7.61
CA ILE A 81 -5.73 8.77 -6.90
C ILE A 81 -4.56 8.67 -7.91
N ASP A 82 -4.58 7.69 -8.82
CA ASP A 82 -3.54 7.54 -9.84
C ASP A 82 -3.45 8.77 -10.75
N GLN A 83 -4.59 9.36 -11.14
CA GLN A 83 -4.62 10.60 -11.90
C GLN A 83 -3.92 11.74 -11.15
N LEU A 84 -4.29 12.00 -9.89
CA LEU A 84 -3.70 13.05 -9.07
C LEU A 84 -2.18 12.88 -8.91
N LEU A 85 -1.72 11.64 -8.75
CA LEU A 85 -0.30 11.33 -8.64
C LEU A 85 0.44 11.54 -9.96
N ARG A 86 -0.15 11.14 -11.11
CA ARG A 86 0.47 11.32 -12.44
C ARG A 86 0.65 12.79 -12.81
N GLU A 87 -0.24 13.65 -12.40
CA GLU A 87 -0.13 15.12 -12.57
C GLU A 87 1.14 15.67 -11.89
N ASN A 88 1.70 14.91 -10.92
CA ASN A 88 2.91 15.26 -10.18
C ASN A 88 4.10 14.32 -10.47
N GLY A 89 4.08 13.63 -11.61
CA GLY A 89 5.19 12.78 -12.04
C GLY A 89 5.33 11.46 -11.32
N ALA A 90 4.30 11.02 -10.59
CA ALA A 90 4.21 9.69 -10.00
C ALA A 90 3.06 8.89 -10.62
N GLY A 91 3.12 7.56 -10.58
CA GLY A 91 2.06 6.70 -11.10
C GLY A 91 1.99 5.39 -10.33
N ILE A 92 0.79 4.81 -10.26
CA ILE A 92 0.57 3.51 -9.64
C ILE A 92 0.57 2.44 -10.74
N ASP A 93 1.42 1.41 -10.58
CA ASP A 93 1.51 0.28 -11.52
C ASP A 93 0.42 -0.78 -11.26
N GLY A 94 -0.06 -0.90 -10.01
CA GLY A 94 -1.09 -1.87 -9.66
C GLY A 94 -1.87 -1.56 -8.39
N PHE A 95 -3.14 -1.99 -8.35
CA PHE A 95 -4.00 -1.88 -7.17
C PHE A 95 -4.55 -3.26 -6.81
N TYR A 96 -4.30 -3.68 -5.56
CA TYR A 96 -4.82 -4.92 -4.98
C TYR A 96 -5.64 -4.57 -3.73
N TYR A 97 -6.86 -5.07 -3.64
CA TYR A 97 -7.71 -4.79 -2.48
C TYR A 97 -8.50 -6.00 -2.01
N CYS A 98 -8.71 -6.07 -0.71
CA CYS A 98 -9.55 -7.08 -0.08
C CYS A 98 -10.93 -6.50 0.24
N PRO A 99 -12.03 -7.07 -0.31
CA PRO A 99 -13.39 -6.62 -0.03
C PRO A 99 -13.99 -7.23 1.25
N HIS A 100 -13.33 -8.21 1.86
CA HIS A 100 -13.91 -9.02 2.94
C HIS A 100 -13.87 -8.30 4.29
N ASN A 101 -14.88 -8.59 5.14
CA ASN A 101 -14.91 -8.22 6.53
C ASN A 101 -15.50 -9.39 7.34
N GLU A 102 -14.69 -10.02 8.17
CA GLU A 102 -15.07 -11.20 8.94
C GLU A 102 -16.17 -10.91 9.96
N LYS A 103 -16.14 -9.73 10.58
CA LYS A 103 -17.08 -9.34 11.65
C LYS A 103 -18.40 -8.84 11.08
N ASP A 104 -18.34 -7.84 10.22
CA ASP A 104 -19.46 -7.03 9.79
C ASP A 104 -19.85 -7.26 8.32
N GLY A 105 -19.17 -8.18 7.63
CA GLY A 105 -19.47 -8.52 6.24
C GLY A 105 -20.81 -9.22 6.08
N VAL A 106 -21.38 -9.15 4.88
CA VAL A 106 -22.65 -9.76 4.52
C VAL A 106 -22.45 -10.84 3.44
N GLY A 107 -23.16 -11.96 3.59
CA GLY A 107 -23.11 -13.07 2.63
C GLY A 107 -21.69 -13.59 2.40
N LYS A 108 -21.29 -13.73 1.12
CA LYS A 108 -19.97 -14.24 0.73
C LYS A 108 -18.76 -13.42 1.21
N TYR A 109 -18.99 -12.18 1.66
CA TYR A 109 -17.92 -11.31 2.13
C TYR A 109 -17.68 -11.41 3.64
N LYS A 110 -18.59 -12.10 4.39
CA LYS A 110 -18.39 -12.38 5.82
C LYS A 110 -17.52 -13.63 5.97
N VAL A 111 -16.22 -13.45 5.78
CA VAL A 111 -15.27 -14.55 5.76
C VAL A 111 -13.91 -14.13 6.34
N ASN A 112 -13.29 -15.02 7.10
CA ASN A 112 -11.89 -14.91 7.47
C ASN A 112 -11.07 -15.35 6.26
N CYS A 113 -10.46 -14.38 5.56
CA CYS A 113 -9.71 -14.63 4.34
C CYS A 113 -8.22 -14.31 4.49
N SER A 114 -7.40 -14.98 3.69
CA SER A 114 -5.96 -14.71 3.63
C SER A 114 -5.59 -13.44 2.84
N CYS A 115 -6.55 -12.81 2.14
CA CYS A 115 -6.30 -11.61 1.35
C CYS A 115 -6.38 -10.30 2.16
N ARG A 116 -7.09 -10.28 3.31
CA ARG A 116 -7.17 -9.12 4.19
C ARG A 116 -5.92 -9.02 5.04
N LYS A 117 -5.20 -7.90 4.98
CA LYS A 117 -4.10 -7.62 5.91
C LYS A 117 -4.58 -7.77 7.36
N PRO A 118 -3.90 -8.53 8.23
CA PRO A 118 -2.54 -9.05 8.13
C PRO A 118 -2.35 -10.35 7.32
N GLY A 119 -3.33 -10.82 6.55
CA GLY A 119 -3.14 -11.85 5.52
C GLY A 119 -2.32 -11.28 4.36
N ASN A 120 -1.48 -12.11 3.74
CA ASN A 120 -0.51 -11.67 2.73
C ASN A 120 -0.82 -12.13 1.30
N LEU A 121 -1.99 -12.75 1.05
CA LEU A 121 -2.30 -13.28 -0.29
C LEU A 121 -2.23 -12.23 -1.40
N LEU A 122 -2.71 -11.00 -1.14
CA LEU A 122 -2.65 -9.92 -2.14
C LEU A 122 -1.21 -9.46 -2.40
N LEU A 123 -0.39 -9.40 -1.37
CA LEU A 123 1.02 -9.05 -1.48
C LEU A 123 1.78 -10.14 -2.25
N GLU A 124 1.55 -11.43 -1.95
CA GLU A 124 2.14 -12.54 -2.69
C GLU A 124 1.73 -12.55 -4.17
N LYS A 125 0.44 -12.26 -4.44
CA LYS A 125 -0.03 -12.11 -5.82
C LYS A 125 0.68 -10.95 -6.52
N ALA A 126 0.80 -9.80 -5.89
CA ALA A 126 1.48 -8.64 -6.45
C ALA A 126 2.99 -8.93 -6.70
N ILE A 127 3.67 -9.60 -5.77
CA ILE A 127 5.06 -10.06 -5.93
C ILE A 127 5.22 -10.92 -7.18
N THR A 128 4.29 -11.84 -7.38
CA THR A 128 4.30 -12.74 -8.55
C THR A 128 3.99 -11.98 -9.85
N ASP A 129 2.92 -11.19 -9.87
CA ASP A 129 2.46 -10.47 -11.06
C ASP A 129 3.51 -9.47 -11.58
N PHE A 130 4.26 -8.86 -10.66
CA PHE A 130 5.29 -7.86 -10.97
C PHE A 130 6.71 -8.43 -10.99
N ASN A 131 6.89 -9.73 -10.81
CA ASN A 131 8.22 -10.35 -10.69
C ASN A 131 9.14 -9.58 -9.71
N ALA A 132 8.61 -9.29 -8.51
CA ALA A 132 9.28 -8.44 -7.54
C ALA A 132 10.47 -9.14 -6.87
N ASP A 133 11.58 -8.43 -6.74
CA ASP A 133 12.69 -8.82 -5.89
C ASP A 133 12.37 -8.50 -4.43
N ARG A 134 12.18 -9.52 -3.61
CA ARG A 134 11.84 -9.34 -2.19
C ARG A 134 12.92 -8.60 -1.40
N LYS A 135 14.19 -8.79 -1.75
CA LYS A 135 15.30 -8.19 -1.02
C LYS A 135 15.42 -6.69 -1.26
N SER A 136 15.14 -6.24 -2.50
CA SER A 136 15.22 -4.83 -2.90
C SER A 136 13.88 -4.12 -2.87
N SER A 137 12.81 -4.80 -2.43
CA SER A 137 11.47 -4.23 -2.31
C SER A 137 11.14 -3.90 -0.85
N LEU A 138 10.21 -2.96 -0.65
CA LEU A 138 9.74 -2.58 0.67
C LEU A 138 8.23 -2.38 0.70
N PHE A 139 7.65 -2.45 1.90
CA PHE A 139 6.27 -2.09 2.18
C PHE A 139 6.22 -0.85 3.07
N LEU A 140 5.47 0.17 2.65
CA LEU A 140 5.22 1.40 3.37
C LEU A 140 3.76 1.42 3.85
N GLY A 141 3.54 1.59 5.14
CA GLY A 141 2.19 1.56 5.71
C GLY A 141 2.09 2.20 7.10
N ASP A 142 0.86 2.55 7.49
CA ASP A 142 0.54 3.24 8.73
C ASP A 142 0.07 2.30 9.86
N ASN A 143 -0.14 1.01 9.54
CA ASN A 143 -0.82 0.10 10.44
C ASN A 143 -0.01 -1.16 10.76
N PHE A 144 -0.22 -1.71 11.97
CA PHE A 144 0.40 -2.96 12.37
C PHE A 144 0.03 -4.14 11.45
N THR A 145 -1.14 -4.12 10.85
CA THR A 145 -1.55 -5.13 9.87
C THR A 145 -0.72 -5.10 8.60
N ASP A 146 -0.17 -3.94 8.21
CA ASP A 146 0.74 -3.78 7.07
C ASP A 146 2.09 -4.42 7.38
N LYS A 147 2.60 -4.14 8.59
CA LYS A 147 3.85 -4.77 9.08
C LYS A 147 3.75 -6.29 9.07
N LEU A 148 2.70 -6.85 9.68
CA LEU A 148 2.52 -8.30 9.72
C LEU A 148 2.35 -8.92 8.33
N CYS A 149 1.70 -8.20 7.41
CA CYS A 149 1.55 -8.63 6.01
C CYS A 149 2.92 -8.66 5.31
N ALA A 150 3.73 -7.63 5.48
CA ALA A 150 5.08 -7.54 4.93
C ALA A 150 6.01 -8.62 5.50
N ASP A 151 6.00 -8.81 6.85
CA ASP A 151 6.81 -9.83 7.54
C ASP A 151 6.51 -11.24 7.00
N LYS A 152 5.23 -11.60 6.82
CA LYS A 152 4.81 -12.90 6.26
C LYS A 152 5.28 -13.14 4.83
N SER A 153 5.56 -12.08 4.09
CA SER A 153 6.06 -12.14 2.71
C SER A 153 7.57 -11.89 2.61
N SER A 154 8.28 -11.78 3.74
CA SER A 154 9.71 -11.44 3.77
C SER A 154 10.03 -10.17 2.98
N ILE A 155 9.16 -9.17 3.07
CA ILE A 155 9.33 -7.82 2.52
C ILE A 155 9.72 -6.89 3.67
N ALA A 156 10.76 -6.08 3.46
CA ALA A 156 11.16 -5.05 4.42
C ALA A 156 10.00 -4.06 4.65
N PHE A 157 9.72 -3.74 5.91
CA PHE A 157 8.65 -2.80 6.26
C PHE A 157 9.24 -1.49 6.77
N TYR A 158 8.70 -0.38 6.27
CA TYR A 158 8.98 0.95 6.80
C TYR A 158 7.67 1.57 7.30
N PRO A 159 7.52 1.82 8.61
CA PRO A 159 6.37 2.56 9.13
C PRO A 159 6.50 4.04 8.79
N ILE A 160 5.39 4.69 8.46
CA ILE A 160 5.39 6.06 7.97
C ILE A 160 5.93 7.06 9.00
N ASP A 161 5.63 6.89 10.29
CA ASP A 161 6.19 7.70 11.36
C ASP A 161 6.32 6.91 12.67
N PHE A 162 7.54 6.80 13.19
CA PHE A 162 7.80 6.21 14.51
C PHE A 162 7.44 7.14 15.68
N ARG A 163 7.28 8.44 15.46
CA ARG A 163 7.09 9.44 16.52
C ARG A 163 5.64 9.59 16.99
N ALA A 164 4.69 9.17 16.16
CA ALA A 164 3.25 9.28 16.42
C ALA A 164 2.58 7.94 16.71
N VAL A 165 3.30 6.98 17.29
CA VAL A 165 2.75 5.63 17.58
C VAL A 165 1.68 5.72 18.65
N LYS A 166 0.43 5.66 18.25
CA LYS A 166 -0.69 5.35 19.16
C LYS A 166 -0.83 3.84 19.26
N THR A 167 -0.45 3.26 20.40
CA THR A 167 -0.70 1.85 20.68
C THR A 167 -2.20 1.66 20.90
N THR A 168 -2.83 0.83 20.09
CA THR A 168 -4.24 0.41 20.26
C THR A 168 -4.30 -1.04 20.73
N SER A 169 -5.45 -1.50 21.19
CA SER A 169 -5.68 -2.92 21.51
C SER A 169 -5.48 -3.89 20.32
N GLN A 170 -5.35 -3.36 19.10
CA GLN A 170 -5.12 -4.10 17.85
C GLN A 170 -3.69 -3.93 17.31
N GLY A 171 -2.79 -3.27 18.04
CA GLY A 171 -1.45 -2.92 17.62
C GLY A 171 -1.20 -1.42 17.57
N PHE A 172 -0.41 -0.94 16.61
CA PHE A 172 -0.18 0.49 16.40
C PHE A 172 -0.88 0.97 15.11
N ARG A 173 -1.25 2.24 15.12
CA ARG A 173 -1.60 3.02 13.94
C ARG A 173 -0.87 4.34 14.00
N VAL A 174 -0.36 4.76 12.86
CA VAL A 174 0.32 6.04 12.71
C VAL A 174 -0.54 6.97 11.87
N GLU A 175 -0.66 8.22 12.27
CA GLU A 175 -1.29 9.27 11.47
C GLU A 175 -0.24 10.34 11.20
N ILE A 176 0.10 10.55 9.93
CA ILE A 176 1.00 11.62 9.52
C ILE A 176 0.22 12.77 8.91
N GLU A 177 0.69 13.99 9.17
CA GLU A 177 0.11 15.20 8.57
C GLU A 177 0.68 15.44 7.17
N GLU A 178 1.98 15.15 6.99
CA GLU A 178 2.70 15.34 5.72
C GLU A 178 3.93 14.42 5.60
N TYR A 179 4.38 14.20 4.36
CA TYR A 179 5.71 13.66 4.04
C TYR A 179 6.72 14.81 3.95
N SER A 180 7.31 15.20 5.07
CA SER A 180 8.38 16.19 5.08
C SER A 180 9.61 15.69 4.30
N ASP A 181 10.47 16.61 3.87
CA ASP A 181 11.70 16.24 3.16
C ASP A 181 12.60 15.32 3.98
N ASP A 182 12.68 15.50 5.30
CA ASP A 182 13.44 14.64 6.19
C ASP A 182 12.86 13.21 6.22
N LEU A 183 11.54 13.07 6.27
CA LEU A 183 10.87 11.77 6.23
C LEU A 183 11.09 11.09 4.86
N ILE A 184 10.92 11.82 3.77
CA ILE A 184 11.18 11.34 2.41
C ILE A 184 12.62 10.83 2.29
N ASN A 185 13.61 11.63 2.71
CA ASN A 185 15.01 11.24 2.67
C ASN A 185 15.31 10.01 3.54
N SER A 186 14.67 9.89 4.69
CA SER A 186 14.81 8.72 5.58
C SER A 186 14.27 7.44 4.94
N ILE A 187 13.09 7.51 4.27
CA ILE A 187 12.50 6.39 3.53
C ILE A 187 13.39 5.99 2.36
N LEU A 188 13.89 6.95 1.59
CA LEU A 188 14.77 6.69 0.44
C LEU A 188 16.10 6.07 0.87
N ALA A 189 16.72 6.57 1.95
CA ALA A 189 17.94 5.99 2.50
C ALA A 189 17.72 4.55 3.00
N PHE A 190 16.55 4.25 3.57
CA PHE A 190 16.20 2.88 3.93
C PHE A 190 16.11 1.99 2.68
N ALA A 191 15.43 2.43 1.64
CA ALA A 191 15.30 1.71 0.39
C ALA A 191 16.67 1.47 -0.31
N GLU A 192 17.58 2.45 -0.25
CA GLU A 192 18.94 2.32 -0.81
C GLU A 192 19.76 1.26 -0.08
N ARG A 193 19.66 1.17 1.25
CA ARG A 193 20.34 0.11 2.02
C ARG A 193 19.88 -1.30 1.65
N LEU A 194 18.63 -1.49 1.29
CA LEU A 194 18.12 -2.79 0.82
C LEU A 194 18.76 -3.24 -0.50
N ASN A 195 19.17 -2.28 -1.34
CA ASN A 195 19.80 -2.59 -2.64
C ASN A 195 21.32 -2.86 -2.55
N GLN A 196 21.91 -2.70 -1.36
CA GLN A 196 23.36 -2.92 -1.14
C GLN A 196 23.67 -4.30 -0.56
N ASN A 197 22.64 -5.05 -0.12
CA ASN A 197 22.73 -6.39 0.47
C ASN A 197 22.18 -7.47 -0.47
#